data_bf3c936c802e324814515afea16db615
#
_entry.id   bf3c936c802e324814515afea16db615
#
_cell.length_a   1.000
_cell.length_b   1.000
_cell.length_c   1.000
_cell.angle_alpha   90.00
_cell.angle_beta   90.00
_cell.angle_gamma   90.00
#
_symmetry.space_group_name_H-M   'P 1'
#
loop_
_entity.id
_entity.type
_entity.pdbx_description
1 polymer ?
#
loop_
_entity_poly.entity_id
_entity_poly.type
_entity_poly.pdbx_seq_one_letter_code
_entity_poly.pdbx_strand_id
1 'polypeptide(L)'
;DYHTIEAAKNMGASQSTILFKIVLPTMKPTIFAITVLTFIAALSTMSGPLIVGGPDFQTINPMIKTFANMTGSRDIAALLAIILGIATTILLAIMQKIEKKGNFISVSKTKAKMEKQKIENPVMNVIAHIVAYVMFIIYMLPIINVLVFSFTDGLTIKTGVIRKDSFTLENYKKLFRSATAYKPYLVSIVYSLLAALVVAVICIVVARIVTKAKHKYDKLFEPFILIPWLLPSTMIALGLMLTYDEPRMLLADKVLVATPIILLFAYIIIKIPFSYRMIRAGFVGLDGNMEEAAQVMGAKPLYTMRKVILPIIMPIVLSVIVLNFNGLLSEYDLSVFLYHPSYQPLGIVIKLATDETATIDAQAMAFVYTVVLMIISTIALWLGRYDGLGKIKSFFTKKKKLSTKLLRFFAK
;
A
#
# COMPACT_ATOMS: atom_id res chain seq x y z
N ASP A 1 -9.06 -24.53 9.51
CA ASP A 1 -9.90 -25.22 8.52
C ASP A 1 -11.30 -25.43 9.11
N TYR A 2 -12.38 -25.15 8.35
CA TYR A 2 -13.75 -25.25 8.85
C TYR A 2 -14.09 -26.68 9.29
N HIS A 3 -13.60 -27.67 8.58
CA HIS A 3 -13.80 -29.10 8.93
C HIS A 3 -13.24 -29.47 10.30
N THR A 4 -12.16 -28.84 10.77
CA THR A 4 -11.63 -29.07 12.11
C THR A 4 -12.60 -28.54 13.18
N ILE A 5 -13.26 -27.43 12.92
CA ILE A 5 -14.28 -26.84 13.80
C ILE A 5 -15.53 -27.72 13.84
N GLU A 6 -15.99 -28.21 12.68
CA GLU A 6 -17.14 -29.16 12.61
C GLU A 6 -16.86 -30.47 13.33
N ALA A 7 -15.67 -31.07 13.11
CA ALA A 7 -15.27 -32.26 13.80
C ALA A 7 -15.28 -32.09 15.34
N ALA A 8 -14.77 -30.96 15.83
CA ALA A 8 -14.79 -30.63 17.24
C ALA A 8 -16.22 -30.44 17.80
N LYS A 9 -17.10 -29.78 17.02
CA LYS A 9 -18.52 -29.64 17.39
C LYS A 9 -19.23 -31.01 17.45
N ASN A 10 -18.97 -31.85 16.46
CA ASN A 10 -19.54 -33.20 16.43
C ASN A 10 -19.07 -34.09 17.62
N MET A 11 -17.87 -33.78 18.15
CA MET A 11 -17.35 -34.39 19.37
C MET A 11 -17.87 -33.74 20.68
N GLY A 12 -18.81 -32.80 20.59
CA GLY A 12 -19.42 -32.15 21.75
C GLY A 12 -18.58 -31.03 22.38
N ALA A 13 -17.55 -30.53 21.70
CA ALA A 13 -16.72 -29.44 22.23
C ALA A 13 -17.51 -28.12 22.27
N SER A 14 -17.45 -27.41 23.40
CA SER A 14 -18.06 -26.10 23.57
C SER A 14 -17.38 -25.04 22.69
N GLN A 15 -18.07 -23.96 22.36
CA GLN A 15 -17.51 -22.86 21.53
C GLN A 15 -16.22 -22.28 22.13
N SER A 16 -16.15 -22.12 23.44
CA SER A 16 -14.94 -21.66 24.12
C SER A 16 -13.80 -22.66 24.00
N THR A 17 -14.09 -23.98 24.15
CA THR A 17 -13.07 -25.01 23.94
C THR A 17 -12.53 -25.00 22.51
N ILE A 18 -13.40 -24.87 21.52
CA ILE A 18 -12.99 -24.76 20.10
C ILE A 18 -12.11 -23.53 19.89
N LEU A 19 -12.51 -22.37 20.42
CA LEU A 19 -11.75 -21.13 20.27
C LEU A 19 -10.36 -21.23 20.91
N PHE A 20 -10.28 -21.60 22.18
CA PHE A 20 -9.03 -21.55 22.94
C PHE A 20 -8.12 -22.76 22.73
N LYS A 21 -8.67 -23.95 22.46
CA LYS A 21 -7.87 -25.18 22.29
C LYS A 21 -7.60 -25.56 20.84
N ILE A 22 -8.36 -25.04 19.88
CA ILE A 22 -8.21 -25.40 18.46
C ILE A 22 -7.86 -24.17 17.63
N VAL A 23 -8.72 -23.15 17.58
CA VAL A 23 -8.57 -22.01 16.69
C VAL A 23 -7.35 -21.16 17.08
N LEU A 24 -7.28 -20.71 18.32
CA LEU A 24 -6.21 -19.85 18.80
C LEU A 24 -4.81 -20.51 18.69
N PRO A 25 -4.61 -21.79 19.09
CA PRO A 25 -3.33 -22.45 18.89
C PRO A 25 -2.92 -22.61 17.43
N THR A 26 -3.88 -22.92 16.54
CA THR A 26 -3.59 -23.00 15.09
C THR A 26 -3.27 -21.64 14.46
N MET A 27 -3.77 -20.56 15.05
CA MET A 27 -3.48 -19.19 14.60
C MET A 27 -2.20 -18.59 15.20
N LYS A 28 -1.61 -19.19 16.23
CA LYS A 28 -0.41 -18.65 16.91
C LYS A 28 0.70 -18.15 15.97
N PRO A 29 1.10 -18.91 14.93
CA PRO A 29 2.17 -18.44 14.05
C PRO A 29 1.76 -17.26 13.19
N THR A 30 0.51 -17.23 12.72
CA THR A 30 -0.03 -16.10 11.97
C THR A 30 -0.09 -14.86 12.86
N ILE A 31 -0.56 -14.99 14.09
CA ILE A 31 -0.59 -13.91 15.07
C ILE A 31 0.83 -13.40 15.32
N PHE A 32 1.79 -14.30 15.56
CA PHE A 32 3.18 -13.93 15.74
C PHE A 32 3.76 -13.20 14.51
N ALA A 33 3.53 -13.72 13.31
CA ALA A 33 3.99 -13.10 12.07
C ALA A 33 3.41 -11.69 11.89
N ILE A 34 2.10 -11.51 12.11
CA ILE A 34 1.46 -10.21 12.03
C ILE A 34 2.03 -9.25 13.10
N THR A 35 2.24 -9.72 14.33
CA THR A 35 2.82 -8.89 15.40
C THR A 35 4.20 -8.40 15.03
N VAL A 36 5.08 -9.27 14.52
CA VAL A 36 6.44 -8.89 14.11
C VAL A 36 6.40 -7.93 12.92
N LEU A 37 5.56 -8.20 11.91
CA LEU A 37 5.42 -7.30 10.75
C LEU A 37 4.88 -5.92 11.16
N THR A 38 3.92 -5.86 12.08
CA THR A 38 3.39 -4.59 12.60
C THR A 38 4.46 -3.85 13.41
N PHE A 39 5.24 -4.56 14.21
CA PHE A 39 6.35 -3.98 14.97
C PHE A 39 7.43 -3.39 14.03
N ILE A 40 7.82 -4.11 12.97
CA ILE A 40 8.77 -3.61 11.97
C ILE A 40 8.20 -2.38 11.23
N ALA A 41 6.91 -2.41 10.87
CA ALA A 41 6.25 -1.27 10.25
C ALA A 41 6.24 -0.05 11.18
N ALA A 42 5.97 -0.25 12.48
CA ALA A 42 6.01 0.82 13.49
C ALA A 42 7.42 1.40 13.68
N LEU A 43 8.45 0.55 13.72
CA LEU A 43 9.86 0.99 13.76
C LEU A 43 10.25 1.83 12.53
N SER A 44 9.67 1.50 11.37
CA SER A 44 9.97 2.16 10.10
C SER A 44 9.11 3.41 9.84
N THR A 45 8.11 3.68 10.68
CA THR A 45 7.21 4.85 10.54
C THR A 45 7.94 6.15 10.85
N MET A 46 7.71 7.16 10.03
CA MET A 46 8.27 8.50 10.17
C MET A 46 7.21 9.58 10.36
N SER A 47 6.17 9.60 9.52
CA SER A 47 5.16 10.64 9.52
C SER A 47 4.35 10.72 10.82
N GLY A 48 3.94 9.58 11.37
CA GLY A 48 3.19 9.54 12.63
C GLY A 48 3.94 10.18 13.81
N PRO A 49 5.16 9.70 14.15
CA PRO A 49 5.98 10.31 15.21
C PRO A 49 6.31 11.79 14.98
N LEU A 50 6.55 12.20 13.73
CA LEU A 50 6.84 13.59 13.40
C LEU A 50 5.65 14.53 13.62
N ILE A 51 4.42 14.05 13.41
CA ILE A 51 3.22 14.88 13.55
C ILE A 51 2.71 14.90 14.97
N VAL A 52 2.72 13.73 15.66
CA VAL A 52 2.09 13.56 16.97
C VAL A 52 3.09 13.69 18.11
N GLY A 53 4.35 13.29 17.90
CA GLY A 53 5.39 13.28 18.94
C GLY A 53 6.00 14.64 19.25
N GLY A 54 5.93 15.59 18.32
CA GLY A 54 6.55 16.91 18.46
C GLY A 54 8.08 16.86 18.57
N PRO A 55 8.72 17.97 18.97
CA PRO A 55 10.17 18.05 19.06
C PRO A 55 10.77 17.22 20.22
N ASP A 56 10.00 16.98 21.27
CA ASP A 56 10.49 16.30 22.49
C ASP A 56 10.44 14.78 22.40
N PHE A 57 9.69 14.22 21.45
CA PHE A 57 9.59 12.78 21.25
C PHE A 57 9.91 12.39 19.82
N GLN A 58 11.17 12.01 19.58
CA GLN A 58 11.63 11.58 18.27
C GLN A 58 11.98 10.09 18.28
N THR A 59 11.38 9.34 17.34
CA THR A 59 11.81 7.98 17.02
C THR A 59 13.00 7.98 16.07
N ILE A 60 13.59 6.81 15.81
CA ILE A 60 14.82 6.69 15.01
C ILE A 60 14.69 7.33 13.61
N ASN A 61 13.57 7.15 12.92
CA ASN A 61 13.41 7.67 11.55
C ASN A 61 13.35 9.20 11.46
N PRO A 62 12.59 9.93 12.28
CA PRO A 62 12.72 11.37 12.42
C PRO A 62 14.15 11.85 12.72
N MET A 63 14.87 11.14 13.60
CA MET A 63 16.28 11.47 13.89
C MET A 63 17.19 11.28 12.68
N ILE A 64 17.03 10.19 11.92
CA ILE A 64 17.76 10.00 10.66
C ILE A 64 17.56 11.18 9.71
N LYS A 65 16.31 11.65 9.55
CA LYS A 65 16.01 12.84 8.74
C LYS A 65 16.70 14.10 9.26
N THR A 66 16.63 14.33 10.56
CA THR A 66 17.23 15.51 11.19
C THR A 66 18.73 15.54 10.93
N PHE A 67 19.45 14.45 11.20
CA PHE A 67 20.89 14.37 10.95
C PHE A 67 21.24 14.37 9.45
N ALA A 68 20.43 13.80 8.59
CA ALA A 68 20.65 13.84 7.14
C ALA A 68 20.61 15.27 6.55
N ASN A 69 19.81 16.14 7.18
CA ASN A 69 19.69 17.56 6.77
C ASN A 69 20.71 18.49 7.46
N MET A 70 21.42 18.01 8.50
CA MET A 70 22.45 18.79 9.17
C MET A 70 23.79 18.65 8.45
N THR A 71 24.41 19.77 8.15
CA THR A 71 25.77 19.80 7.55
C THR A 71 26.76 19.18 8.55
N GLY A 72 27.51 18.15 8.11
CA GLY A 72 28.51 17.48 8.93
C GLY A 72 28.02 16.34 9.82
N SER A 73 26.71 15.95 9.74
CA SER A 73 26.14 14.87 10.56
C SER A 73 25.50 13.76 9.70
N ARG A 74 25.77 13.73 8.41
CA ARG A 74 25.23 12.71 7.49
C ARG A 74 25.75 11.30 7.77
N ASP A 75 26.94 11.19 8.35
CA ASP A 75 27.53 9.95 8.87
C ASP A 75 26.70 9.36 10.01
N ILE A 76 26.23 10.20 10.94
CA ILE A 76 25.32 9.80 12.04
C ILE A 76 24.00 9.29 11.47
N ALA A 77 23.43 9.99 10.47
CA ALA A 77 22.22 9.55 9.80
C ALA A 77 22.41 8.16 9.15
N ALA A 78 23.54 7.96 8.47
CA ALA A 78 23.88 6.68 7.85
C ALA A 78 24.04 5.56 8.90
N LEU A 79 24.71 5.83 10.01
CA LEU A 79 24.90 4.88 11.11
C LEU A 79 23.55 4.46 11.72
N LEU A 80 22.68 5.42 12.03
CA LEU A 80 21.33 5.13 12.55
C LEU A 80 20.47 4.32 11.57
N ALA A 81 20.55 4.64 10.27
CA ALA A 81 19.86 3.89 9.23
C ALA A 81 20.37 2.43 9.13
N ILE A 82 21.69 2.21 9.23
CA ILE A 82 22.28 0.87 9.23
C ILE A 82 21.84 0.08 10.46
N ILE A 83 21.88 0.67 11.65
CA ILE A 83 21.41 0.02 12.90
C ILE A 83 19.95 -0.40 12.76
N LEU A 84 19.09 0.48 12.26
CA LEU A 84 17.68 0.18 12.02
C LEU A 84 17.50 -0.93 10.98
N GLY A 85 18.26 -0.90 9.88
CA GLY A 85 18.24 -1.92 8.84
C GLY A 85 18.68 -3.30 9.35
N ILE A 86 19.73 -3.36 10.18
CA ILE A 86 20.17 -4.61 10.82
C ILE A 86 19.09 -5.13 11.77
N ALA A 87 18.53 -4.28 12.63
CA ALA A 87 17.51 -4.66 13.58
C ALA A 87 16.26 -5.24 12.88
N THR A 88 15.77 -4.56 11.83
CA THR A 88 14.61 -5.03 11.05
C THR A 88 14.91 -6.32 10.31
N THR A 89 16.10 -6.49 9.76
CA THR A 89 16.53 -7.72 9.07
C THR A 89 16.60 -8.91 10.03
N ILE A 90 17.15 -8.72 11.24
CA ILE A 90 17.19 -9.75 12.28
C ILE A 90 15.78 -10.18 12.69
N LEU A 91 14.89 -9.21 12.92
CA LEU A 91 13.49 -9.49 13.28
C LEU A 91 12.76 -10.28 12.19
N LEU A 92 12.94 -9.91 10.92
CA LEU A 92 12.39 -10.65 9.79
C LEU A 92 12.95 -12.06 9.66
N ALA A 93 14.26 -12.25 9.90
CA ALA A 93 14.88 -13.56 9.88
C ALA A 93 14.34 -14.47 11.00
N ILE A 94 14.14 -13.93 12.21
CA ILE A 94 13.52 -14.63 13.33
C ILE A 94 12.09 -15.04 12.97
N MET A 95 11.30 -14.11 12.43
CA MET A 95 9.92 -14.36 11.98
C MET A 95 9.86 -15.49 10.97
N GLN A 96 10.68 -15.43 9.91
CA GLN A 96 10.73 -16.46 8.87
C GLN A 96 11.15 -17.84 9.42
N LYS A 97 12.05 -17.88 10.39
CA LYS A 97 12.47 -19.13 11.05
C LYS A 97 11.33 -19.76 11.86
N ILE A 98 10.54 -18.93 12.54
CA ILE A 98 9.38 -19.42 13.31
C ILE A 98 8.25 -19.87 12.39
N GLU A 99 7.99 -19.10 11.32
CA GLU A 99 6.97 -19.43 10.32
C GLU A 99 7.26 -20.76 9.61
N LYS A 100 8.53 -21.02 9.26
CA LYS A 100 8.96 -22.28 8.63
C LYS A 100 8.83 -23.51 9.55
N LYS A 101 8.91 -23.35 10.87
CA LYS A 101 8.73 -24.44 11.84
C LYS A 101 7.28 -24.85 12.04
N GLY A 102 6.34 -23.98 11.69
CA GLY A 102 4.91 -24.25 11.79
C GLY A 102 4.40 -24.93 10.51
N ASN A 103 4.01 -26.19 10.62
CA ASN A 103 3.39 -26.94 9.52
C ASN A 103 1.90 -26.56 9.42
N PHE A 104 1.62 -25.35 8.91
CA PHE A 104 0.27 -24.73 8.89
C PHE A 104 -0.41 -24.81 7.53
N ILE A 105 0.09 -25.64 6.63
CA ILE A 105 -0.57 -25.93 5.36
C ILE A 105 -1.79 -26.78 5.68
N SER A 106 -2.98 -26.23 5.45
CA SER A 106 -4.23 -26.98 5.48
C SER A 106 -4.09 -28.22 4.60
N VAL A 107 -4.21 -29.40 5.20
CA VAL A 107 -4.11 -30.70 4.50
C VAL A 107 -5.31 -30.92 3.57
N SER A 108 -6.38 -30.14 3.73
CA SER A 108 -7.57 -30.23 2.91
C SER A 108 -7.39 -29.52 1.58
N LYS A 109 -7.41 -30.28 0.48
CA LYS A 109 -7.42 -29.76 -0.91
C LYS A 109 -8.72 -29.03 -1.26
N THR A 110 -9.81 -29.26 -0.51
CA THR A 110 -11.09 -28.58 -0.71
C THR A 110 -11.29 -27.51 0.37
N LYS A 111 -11.35 -26.26 -0.06
CA LYS A 111 -11.70 -25.15 0.83
C LYS A 111 -13.20 -25.21 1.12
N ALA A 112 -13.60 -25.67 2.31
CA ALA A 112 -14.98 -25.54 2.76
C ALA A 112 -15.34 -24.04 2.87
N LYS A 113 -16.53 -23.68 2.38
CA LYS A 113 -17.07 -22.33 2.50
C LYS A 113 -17.31 -22.04 3.99
N MET A 114 -16.69 -20.97 4.49
CA MET A 114 -16.91 -20.57 5.88
C MET A 114 -18.34 -20.08 6.06
N GLU A 115 -19.10 -20.76 6.91
CA GLU A 115 -20.44 -20.31 7.31
C GLU A 115 -20.36 -19.33 8.48
N LYS A 116 -21.32 -18.37 8.49
CA LYS A 116 -21.43 -17.42 9.60
C LYS A 116 -21.86 -18.19 10.87
N GLN A 117 -21.05 -18.11 11.90
CA GLN A 117 -21.38 -18.71 13.19
C GLN A 117 -21.93 -17.64 14.15
N LYS A 118 -23.00 -18.00 14.87
CA LYS A 118 -23.53 -17.16 15.95
C LYS A 118 -22.76 -17.46 17.24
N ILE A 119 -22.53 -16.45 18.05
CA ILE A 119 -22.01 -16.60 19.40
C ILE A 119 -23.20 -17.02 20.26
N GLU A 120 -23.19 -18.27 20.75
CA GLU A 120 -24.32 -18.86 21.49
C GLU A 120 -24.46 -18.28 22.90
N ASN A 121 -23.33 -17.99 23.55
CA ASN A 121 -23.36 -17.40 24.89
C ASN A 121 -23.77 -15.91 24.81
N PRO A 122 -24.91 -15.51 25.42
CA PRO A 122 -25.43 -14.15 25.33
C PRO A 122 -24.47 -13.11 25.92
N VAL A 123 -23.77 -13.43 27.01
CA VAL A 123 -22.81 -12.52 27.66
C VAL A 123 -21.61 -12.28 26.72
N MET A 124 -21.04 -13.34 26.16
CA MET A 124 -19.93 -13.23 25.20
C MET A 124 -20.34 -12.50 23.92
N ASN A 125 -21.59 -12.69 23.48
CA ASN A 125 -22.13 -11.97 22.33
C ASN A 125 -22.19 -10.46 22.60
N VAL A 126 -22.68 -10.06 23.78
CA VAL A 126 -22.73 -8.63 24.18
C VAL A 126 -21.32 -8.05 24.28
N ILE A 127 -20.38 -8.74 24.93
CA ILE A 127 -18.99 -8.30 25.05
C ILE A 127 -18.36 -8.13 23.66
N ALA A 128 -18.54 -9.10 22.77
CA ALA A 128 -18.00 -9.03 21.41
C ALA A 128 -18.55 -7.81 20.63
N HIS A 129 -19.86 -7.51 20.78
CA HIS A 129 -20.46 -6.33 20.16
C HIS A 129 -19.93 -5.03 20.76
N ILE A 130 -19.80 -4.94 22.09
CA ILE A 130 -19.24 -3.75 22.75
C ILE A 130 -17.81 -3.52 22.24
N VAL A 131 -16.95 -4.55 22.21
CA VAL A 131 -15.58 -4.42 21.70
C VAL A 131 -15.58 -3.97 20.24
N ALA A 132 -16.45 -4.56 19.41
CA ALA A 132 -16.56 -4.18 18.00
C ALA A 132 -17.00 -2.72 17.81
N TYR A 133 -17.99 -2.25 18.57
CA TYR A 133 -18.44 -0.85 18.50
C TYR A 133 -17.39 0.12 19.04
N VAL A 134 -16.71 -0.19 20.13
CA VAL A 134 -15.62 0.63 20.67
C VAL A 134 -14.50 0.74 19.63
N MET A 135 -14.08 -0.37 19.03
CA MET A 135 -13.08 -0.36 17.95
C MET A 135 -13.57 0.48 16.75
N PHE A 136 -14.83 0.32 16.34
CA PHE A 136 -15.42 1.11 15.26
C PHE A 136 -15.35 2.61 15.54
N ILE A 137 -15.72 3.04 16.76
CA ILE A 137 -15.64 4.45 17.16
C ILE A 137 -14.20 4.95 17.11
N ILE A 138 -13.25 4.19 17.70
CA ILE A 138 -11.83 4.57 17.69
C ILE A 138 -11.30 4.76 16.26
N TYR A 139 -11.66 3.90 15.32
CA TYR A 139 -11.23 4.00 13.93
C TYR A 139 -11.96 5.09 13.13
N MET A 140 -13.26 5.28 13.39
CA MET A 140 -14.07 6.24 12.63
C MET A 140 -13.89 7.68 13.10
N LEU A 141 -13.63 7.90 14.37
CA LEU A 141 -13.52 9.24 14.96
C LEU A 141 -12.48 10.12 14.24
N PRO A 142 -11.24 9.69 13.99
CA PRO A 142 -10.28 10.50 13.23
C PRO A 142 -10.75 10.80 11.81
N ILE A 143 -11.35 9.84 11.14
CA ILE A 143 -11.85 9.99 9.77
C ILE A 143 -12.99 11.02 9.72
N ILE A 144 -13.92 10.92 10.66
CA ILE A 144 -15.05 11.87 10.78
C ILE A 144 -14.53 13.26 11.11
N ASN A 145 -13.57 13.37 12.02
CA ASN A 145 -12.96 14.66 12.37
C ASN A 145 -12.28 15.31 11.16
N VAL A 146 -11.47 14.57 10.41
CA VAL A 146 -10.84 15.08 9.18
C VAL A 146 -11.91 15.56 8.19
N LEU A 147 -13.01 14.81 8.02
CA LEU A 147 -14.08 15.17 7.14
C LEU A 147 -14.78 16.45 7.63
N VAL A 148 -15.14 16.54 8.93
CA VAL A 148 -15.80 17.71 9.50
C VAL A 148 -14.92 18.96 9.40
N PHE A 149 -13.65 18.86 9.83
CA PHE A 149 -12.73 20.00 9.81
C PHE A 149 -12.37 20.45 8.38
N SER A 150 -12.48 19.60 7.37
CA SER A 150 -12.30 20.04 5.98
C SER A 150 -13.33 21.06 5.50
N PHE A 151 -14.50 21.10 6.15
CA PHE A 151 -15.57 22.06 5.87
C PHE A 151 -15.58 23.26 6.83
N THR A 152 -14.57 23.43 7.69
CA THR A 152 -14.52 24.52 8.66
C THR A 152 -13.49 25.57 8.28
N ASP A 153 -13.65 26.76 8.86
CA ASP A 153 -12.67 27.84 8.74
C ASP A 153 -11.39 27.56 9.53
N GLY A 154 -10.31 28.29 9.24
CA GLY A 154 -9.03 28.11 9.89
C GLY A 154 -9.06 28.46 11.39
N LEU A 155 -9.91 29.37 11.81
CA LEU A 155 -10.03 29.76 13.23
C LEU A 155 -10.61 28.61 14.06
N THR A 156 -11.62 27.94 13.54
CA THR A 156 -12.23 26.74 14.15
C THR A 156 -11.20 25.63 14.31
N ILE A 157 -10.35 25.42 13.28
CA ILE A 157 -9.28 24.42 13.34
C ILE A 157 -8.29 24.74 14.46
N LYS A 158 -7.88 26.01 14.57
CA LYS A 158 -6.91 26.45 15.59
C LYS A 158 -7.48 26.37 17.02
N THR A 159 -8.75 26.69 17.19
CA THR A 159 -9.40 26.74 18.53
C THR A 159 -10.04 25.42 18.93
N GLY A 160 -10.33 24.53 17.98
CA GLY A 160 -11.08 23.28 18.19
C GLY A 160 -12.56 23.48 18.49
N VAL A 161 -13.06 24.73 18.44
CA VAL A 161 -14.45 25.07 18.81
C VAL A 161 -15.31 25.21 17.55
N ILE A 162 -16.16 24.23 17.32
CA ILE A 162 -17.10 24.22 16.19
C ILE A 162 -18.35 25.03 16.51
N ARG A 163 -18.65 26.04 15.71
CA ARG A 163 -19.87 26.86 15.77
C ARG A 163 -20.67 26.68 14.49
N LYS A 164 -21.92 27.12 14.46
CA LYS A 164 -22.79 27.00 13.27
C LYS A 164 -22.25 27.80 12.07
N ASP A 165 -21.63 28.93 12.32
CA ASP A 165 -21.02 29.84 11.35
C ASP A 165 -19.62 29.41 10.90
N SER A 166 -19.03 28.40 11.54
CA SER A 166 -17.71 27.87 11.20
C SER A 166 -17.68 27.11 9.87
N PHE A 167 -18.81 26.63 9.38
CA PHE A 167 -18.86 25.81 8.17
C PHE A 167 -18.72 26.63 6.91
N THR A 168 -17.73 26.25 6.07
CA THR A 168 -17.43 26.94 4.82
C THR A 168 -16.97 25.98 3.72
N LEU A 169 -17.19 26.34 2.46
CA LEU A 169 -16.66 25.66 1.28
C LEU A 169 -15.49 26.41 0.65
N GLU A 170 -15.05 27.52 1.26
CA GLU A 170 -14.01 28.38 0.67
C GLU A 170 -12.68 27.62 0.50
N ASN A 171 -12.32 26.71 1.40
CA ASN A 171 -11.09 25.92 1.29
C ASN A 171 -11.14 24.98 0.05
N TYR A 172 -12.30 24.41 -0.27
CA TYR A 172 -12.49 23.63 -1.48
C TYR A 172 -12.46 24.49 -2.74
N LYS A 173 -13.04 25.71 -2.69
CA LYS A 173 -12.93 26.66 -3.79
C LYS A 173 -11.48 27.11 -4.03
N LYS A 174 -10.71 27.38 -2.96
CA LYS A 174 -9.26 27.68 -3.05
C LYS A 174 -8.51 26.55 -3.73
N LEU A 175 -8.79 25.29 -3.40
CA LEU A 175 -8.16 24.13 -4.03
C LEU A 175 -8.33 24.13 -5.55
N PHE A 176 -9.51 24.37 -6.06
CA PHE A 176 -9.80 24.30 -7.50
C PHE A 176 -9.43 25.58 -8.27
N ARG A 177 -9.34 26.72 -7.59
CA ARG A 177 -8.98 28.01 -8.22
C ARG A 177 -7.47 28.22 -8.32
N SER A 178 -6.68 27.69 -7.40
CA SER A 178 -5.24 27.90 -7.33
C SER A 178 -4.46 26.75 -7.97
N ALA A 179 -3.67 27.05 -9.01
CA ALA A 179 -2.79 26.07 -9.64
C ALA A 179 -1.77 25.48 -8.64
N THR A 180 -1.30 26.27 -7.70
CA THR A 180 -0.38 25.81 -6.65
C THR A 180 -1.04 24.84 -5.67
N ALA A 181 -2.34 24.97 -5.43
CA ALA A 181 -3.08 24.11 -4.52
C ALA A 181 -3.38 22.73 -5.13
N TYR A 182 -3.74 22.61 -6.41
CA TYR A 182 -4.04 21.29 -6.99
C TYR A 182 -2.81 20.59 -7.60
N LYS A 183 -1.72 21.31 -7.89
CA LYS A 183 -0.48 20.74 -8.46
C LYS A 183 0.05 19.52 -7.69
N PRO A 184 0.08 19.48 -6.33
CA PRO A 184 0.54 18.32 -5.57
C PRO A 184 -0.23 17.04 -5.88
N TYR A 185 -1.53 17.13 -6.16
CA TYR A 185 -2.32 15.96 -6.59
C TYR A 185 -1.84 15.43 -7.93
N LEU A 186 -1.64 16.31 -8.92
CA LEU A 186 -1.15 15.90 -10.24
C LEU A 186 0.22 15.23 -10.12
N VAL A 187 1.12 15.83 -9.33
CA VAL A 187 2.45 15.27 -9.07
C VAL A 187 2.32 13.87 -8.47
N SER A 188 1.57 13.71 -7.36
CA SER A 188 1.38 12.41 -6.72
C SER A 188 0.73 11.38 -7.64
N ILE A 189 -0.32 11.76 -8.38
CA ILE A 189 -1.01 10.84 -9.30
C ILE A 189 -0.06 10.37 -10.41
N VAL A 190 0.69 11.29 -11.02
CA VAL A 190 1.61 10.95 -12.11
C VAL A 190 2.74 10.05 -11.62
N TYR A 191 3.41 10.41 -10.50
CA TYR A 191 4.48 9.57 -9.95
C TYR A 191 3.99 8.20 -9.53
N SER A 192 2.87 8.13 -8.80
CA SER A 192 2.31 6.87 -8.32
C SER A 192 1.87 5.97 -9.46
N LEU A 193 1.22 6.54 -10.49
CA LEU A 193 0.75 5.77 -11.64
C LEU A 193 1.93 5.27 -12.50
N LEU A 194 2.90 6.13 -12.80
CA LEU A 194 4.09 5.73 -13.56
C LEU A 194 4.87 4.65 -12.82
N ALA A 195 5.15 4.84 -11.53
CA ALA A 195 5.84 3.83 -10.73
C ALA A 195 5.08 2.51 -10.71
N ALA A 196 3.76 2.53 -10.46
CA ALA A 196 2.94 1.32 -10.40
C ALA A 196 2.93 0.55 -11.74
N LEU A 197 2.84 1.26 -12.86
CA LEU A 197 2.88 0.66 -14.20
C LEU A 197 4.26 0.06 -14.51
N VAL A 198 5.33 0.80 -14.28
CA VAL A 198 6.70 0.32 -14.52
C VAL A 198 7.00 -0.90 -13.66
N VAL A 199 6.66 -0.86 -12.38
CA VAL A 199 6.81 -2.01 -11.46
C VAL A 199 6.04 -3.22 -11.95
N ALA A 200 4.79 -3.05 -12.40
CA ALA A 200 3.99 -4.15 -12.92
C ALA A 200 4.65 -4.81 -14.13
N VAL A 201 5.15 -4.01 -15.09
CA VAL A 201 5.85 -4.52 -16.28
C VAL A 201 7.12 -5.28 -15.89
N ILE A 202 7.98 -4.68 -15.05
CA ILE A 202 9.21 -5.34 -14.56
C ILE A 202 8.87 -6.66 -13.87
N CYS A 203 7.88 -6.65 -12.97
CA CYS A 203 7.52 -7.84 -12.19
C CYS A 203 6.88 -8.93 -13.05
N ILE A 204 6.11 -8.61 -14.09
CA ILE A 204 5.59 -9.60 -15.05
C ILE A 204 6.75 -10.29 -15.75
N VAL A 205 7.71 -9.53 -16.28
CA VAL A 205 8.86 -10.07 -17.01
C VAL A 205 9.70 -10.95 -16.10
N VAL A 206 10.08 -10.44 -14.95
CA VAL A 206 10.96 -11.13 -14.00
C VAL A 206 10.26 -12.37 -13.41
N ALA A 207 8.99 -12.26 -12.99
CA ALA A 207 8.24 -13.39 -12.46
C ALA A 207 8.08 -14.49 -13.52
N ARG A 208 7.89 -14.13 -14.78
CA ARG A 208 7.83 -15.08 -15.90
C ARG A 208 9.16 -15.82 -16.09
N ILE A 209 10.28 -15.10 -16.10
CA ILE A 209 11.62 -15.67 -16.23
C ILE A 209 11.87 -16.65 -15.09
N VAL A 210 11.70 -16.23 -13.84
CA VAL A 210 11.97 -17.06 -12.66
C VAL A 210 11.05 -18.27 -12.55
N THR A 211 9.75 -18.14 -12.96
CA THR A 211 8.81 -19.28 -12.92
C THR A 211 9.14 -20.33 -13.97
N LYS A 212 9.67 -19.93 -15.13
CA LYS A 212 10.12 -20.82 -16.21
C LYS A 212 11.58 -21.24 -16.10
N ALA A 213 12.27 -20.78 -15.09
CA ALA A 213 13.69 -21.02 -14.88
C ALA A 213 14.02 -22.51 -14.84
N LYS A 214 14.81 -22.97 -15.80
CA LYS A 214 15.39 -24.33 -15.86
C LYS A 214 16.75 -24.40 -15.17
N HIS A 215 17.44 -23.27 -15.04
CA HIS A 215 18.80 -23.20 -14.50
C HIS A 215 18.82 -22.75 -13.03
N LYS A 216 19.79 -23.26 -12.27
CA LYS A 216 20.01 -22.93 -10.85
C LYS A 216 20.24 -21.43 -10.63
N TYR A 217 20.89 -20.77 -11.58
CA TYR A 217 21.22 -19.35 -11.53
C TYR A 217 19.99 -18.43 -11.62
N ASP A 218 18.93 -18.86 -12.30
CA ASP A 218 17.70 -18.06 -12.41
C ASP A 218 17.01 -17.89 -11.04
N LYS A 219 17.20 -18.86 -10.13
CA LYS A 219 16.68 -18.81 -8.77
C LYS A 219 17.47 -17.85 -7.86
N LEU A 220 18.70 -17.52 -8.23
CA LEU A 220 19.54 -16.57 -7.50
C LEU A 220 19.01 -15.11 -7.61
N PHE A 221 18.31 -14.77 -8.66
CA PHE A 221 17.73 -13.42 -8.83
C PHE A 221 16.64 -13.11 -7.81
N GLU A 222 15.91 -14.11 -7.33
CA GLU A 222 14.79 -13.92 -6.42
C GLU A 222 15.18 -13.27 -5.07
N PRO A 223 16.23 -13.72 -4.36
CA PRO A 223 16.69 -13.04 -3.15
C PRO A 223 17.04 -11.57 -3.39
N PHE A 224 17.72 -11.24 -4.50
CA PHE A 224 18.09 -9.85 -4.80
C PHE A 224 16.88 -8.94 -5.02
N ILE A 225 15.84 -9.44 -5.67
CA ILE A 225 14.59 -8.70 -5.88
C ILE A 225 13.89 -8.40 -4.56
N LEU A 226 14.06 -9.26 -3.56
CA LEU A 226 13.42 -9.13 -2.26
C LEU A 226 14.23 -8.31 -1.25
N ILE A 227 15.50 -7.95 -1.54
CA ILE A 227 16.35 -7.14 -0.65
C ILE A 227 15.65 -5.83 -0.22
N PRO A 228 15.03 -5.04 -1.11
CA PRO A 228 14.40 -3.79 -0.70
C PRO A 228 13.27 -3.97 0.32
N TRP A 229 12.71 -5.16 0.47
CA TRP A 229 11.71 -5.45 1.49
C TRP A 229 12.30 -5.63 2.90
N LEU A 230 13.58 -5.98 2.97
CA LEU A 230 14.30 -6.14 4.23
C LEU A 230 14.76 -4.79 4.81
N LEU A 231 14.81 -3.76 3.97
CA LEU A 231 15.35 -2.46 4.31
C LEU A 231 14.22 -1.45 4.60
N PRO A 232 14.34 -0.63 5.64
CA PRO A 232 13.45 0.52 5.84
C PRO A 232 13.48 1.46 4.62
N SER A 233 12.34 2.03 4.25
CA SER A 233 12.25 2.97 3.12
C SER A 233 13.16 4.19 3.29
N THR A 234 13.33 4.65 4.52
CA THR A 234 14.24 5.75 4.88
C THR A 234 15.71 5.41 4.61
N MET A 235 16.13 4.16 4.86
CA MET A 235 17.48 3.69 4.53
C MET A 235 17.72 3.68 3.02
N ILE A 236 16.73 3.22 2.25
CA ILE A 236 16.80 3.25 0.78
C ILE A 236 16.89 4.68 0.28
N ALA A 237 16.06 5.58 0.83
CA ALA A 237 16.06 6.99 0.46
C ALA A 237 17.40 7.67 0.76
N LEU A 238 17.93 7.45 1.95
CA LEU A 238 19.22 8.01 2.37
C LEU A 238 20.36 7.43 1.50
N GLY A 239 20.35 6.12 1.23
CA GLY A 239 21.31 5.49 0.35
C GLY A 239 21.31 6.08 -1.06
N LEU A 240 20.11 6.31 -1.65
CA LEU A 240 20.00 6.96 -2.94
C LEU A 240 20.46 8.42 -2.89
N MET A 241 20.12 9.15 -1.83
CA MET A 241 20.55 10.53 -1.65
C MET A 241 22.08 10.64 -1.57
N LEU A 242 22.71 9.85 -0.70
CA LEU A 242 24.17 9.89 -0.51
C LEU A 242 24.94 9.36 -1.73
N THR A 243 24.38 8.39 -2.46
CA THR A 243 25.03 7.82 -3.64
C THR A 243 24.99 8.77 -4.84
N TYR A 244 23.92 9.50 -5.02
CA TYR A 244 23.66 10.29 -6.23
C TYR A 244 23.66 11.81 -5.99
N ASP A 245 24.17 12.26 -4.84
CA ASP A 245 24.43 13.67 -4.52
C ASP A 245 25.67 14.23 -5.25
N GLU A 246 26.52 13.32 -5.76
CA GLU A 246 27.69 13.65 -6.54
C GLU A 246 27.61 13.10 -7.97
N PRO A 247 28.34 13.70 -8.94
CA PRO A 247 28.43 13.17 -10.29
C PRO A 247 28.91 11.72 -10.30
N ARG A 248 28.23 10.85 -11.06
CA ARG A 248 28.60 9.43 -11.19
C ARG A 248 28.80 9.07 -12.65
N MET A 249 29.87 8.34 -12.94
CA MET A 249 30.22 7.85 -14.28
C MET A 249 29.07 7.07 -14.93
N LEU A 250 28.34 6.24 -14.16
CA LEU A 250 27.14 5.53 -14.60
C LEU A 250 26.00 6.42 -15.11
N LEU A 251 26.00 7.70 -14.76
CA LEU A 251 24.99 8.70 -15.11
C LEU A 251 25.53 9.79 -16.05
N ALA A 252 26.58 9.48 -16.78
CA ALA A 252 27.30 10.45 -17.62
C ALA A 252 27.65 11.72 -16.83
N ASP A 253 28.24 11.54 -15.64
CA ASP A 253 28.70 12.57 -14.70
C ASP A 253 27.61 13.56 -14.26
N LYS A 254 26.35 13.10 -14.19
CA LYS A 254 25.23 13.89 -13.71
C LYS A 254 24.87 13.54 -12.26
N VAL A 255 24.37 14.55 -11.54
CA VAL A 255 23.77 14.41 -10.22
C VAL A 255 22.28 14.10 -10.40
N LEU A 256 21.77 13.12 -9.66
CA LEU A 256 20.33 12.76 -9.66
C LEU A 256 19.55 13.37 -8.50
N VAL A 257 20.21 13.68 -7.39
CA VAL A 257 19.56 14.35 -6.25
C VAL A 257 19.02 15.70 -6.70
N ALA A 258 17.88 16.09 -6.16
CA ALA A 258 17.12 17.27 -6.59
C ALA A 258 16.64 17.23 -8.06
N THR A 259 16.54 16.03 -8.67
CA THR A 259 15.85 15.87 -9.94
C THR A 259 14.50 15.15 -9.74
N PRO A 260 13.52 15.36 -10.65
CA PRO A 260 12.25 14.64 -10.58
C PRO A 260 12.39 13.11 -10.72
N ILE A 261 13.50 12.62 -11.30
CA ILE A 261 13.70 11.21 -11.66
C ILE A 261 14.03 10.36 -10.44
N ILE A 262 14.80 10.86 -9.47
CA ILE A 262 15.26 10.07 -8.33
C ILE A 262 14.10 9.55 -7.47
N LEU A 263 13.07 10.37 -7.27
CA LEU A 263 11.87 9.99 -6.52
C LEU A 263 11.11 8.88 -7.23
N LEU A 264 10.96 8.95 -8.56
CA LEU A 264 10.33 7.89 -9.34
C LEU A 264 11.10 6.58 -9.22
N PHE A 265 12.43 6.64 -9.29
CA PHE A 265 13.31 5.48 -9.13
C PHE A 265 13.14 4.83 -7.74
N ALA A 266 13.11 5.64 -6.70
CA ALA A 266 12.90 5.18 -5.33
C ALA A 266 11.53 4.50 -5.15
N TYR A 267 10.47 5.07 -5.71
CA TYR A 267 9.13 4.48 -5.70
C TYR A 267 9.08 3.11 -6.40
N ILE A 268 9.79 2.98 -7.52
CA ILE A 268 9.89 1.69 -8.23
C ILE A 268 10.59 0.67 -7.34
N ILE A 269 11.73 1.01 -6.73
CA ILE A 269 12.53 0.09 -5.91
C ILE A 269 11.70 -0.47 -4.75
N ILE A 270 11.01 0.37 -3.98
CA ILE A 270 10.27 -0.09 -2.79
C ILE A 270 9.03 -0.93 -3.13
N LYS A 271 8.47 -0.79 -4.34
CA LYS A 271 7.25 -1.52 -4.75
C LYS A 271 7.54 -2.84 -5.49
N ILE A 272 8.74 -3.07 -5.98
CA ILE A 272 9.13 -4.30 -6.68
C ILE A 272 8.91 -5.56 -5.80
N PRO A 273 9.36 -5.66 -4.54
CA PRO A 273 9.29 -6.91 -3.80
C PRO A 273 7.87 -7.44 -3.61
N PHE A 274 6.96 -6.60 -3.13
CA PHE A 274 5.56 -6.95 -2.96
C PHE A 274 4.91 -7.35 -4.28
N SER A 275 5.11 -6.54 -5.31
CA SER A 275 4.53 -6.74 -6.64
C SER A 275 5.02 -8.03 -7.28
N TYR A 276 6.31 -8.32 -7.16
CA TYR A 276 6.91 -9.55 -7.65
C TYR A 276 6.28 -10.79 -7.00
N ARG A 277 6.15 -10.80 -5.66
CA ARG A 277 5.54 -11.94 -4.96
C ARG A 277 4.10 -12.18 -5.38
N MET A 278 3.29 -11.13 -5.50
CA MET A 278 1.89 -11.23 -5.91
C MET A 278 1.75 -11.73 -7.35
N ILE A 279 2.50 -11.16 -8.29
CA ILE A 279 2.45 -11.54 -9.71
C ILE A 279 3.03 -12.94 -9.91
N ARG A 280 4.12 -13.31 -9.21
CA ARG A 280 4.67 -14.67 -9.23
C ARG A 280 3.67 -15.70 -8.72
N ALA A 281 2.95 -15.41 -7.64
CA ALA A 281 1.90 -16.29 -7.16
C ALA A 281 0.82 -16.52 -8.23
N GLY A 282 0.48 -15.49 -9.02
CA GLY A 282 -0.39 -15.62 -10.18
C GLY A 282 0.15 -16.58 -11.24
N PHE A 283 1.44 -16.51 -11.57
CA PHE A 283 2.07 -17.43 -12.52
C PHE A 283 2.15 -18.86 -12.00
N VAL A 284 2.46 -19.07 -10.74
CA VAL A 284 2.54 -20.40 -10.09
C VAL A 284 1.17 -21.05 -10.02
N GLY A 285 0.10 -20.28 -9.87
CA GLY A 285 -1.29 -20.76 -9.85
C GLY A 285 -1.87 -21.13 -11.23
N LEU A 286 -1.13 -20.94 -12.32
CA LEU A 286 -1.57 -21.32 -13.67
C LEU A 286 -1.42 -22.82 -13.88
N ASP A 287 -2.40 -23.43 -14.55
CA ASP A 287 -2.28 -24.79 -15.03
C ASP A 287 -1.27 -24.85 -16.20
N GLY A 288 -0.21 -25.63 -16.03
CA GLY A 288 0.83 -25.82 -17.05
C GLY A 288 0.30 -26.33 -18.39
N ASN A 289 -0.76 -27.14 -18.34
CA ASN A 289 -1.39 -27.73 -19.54
C ASN A 289 -1.92 -26.68 -20.52
N MET A 290 -2.32 -25.51 -20.04
CA MET A 290 -2.80 -24.42 -20.92
C MET A 290 -1.71 -23.93 -21.88
N GLU A 291 -0.48 -23.87 -21.43
CA GLU A 291 0.65 -23.42 -22.23
C GLU A 291 1.10 -24.50 -23.20
N GLU A 292 1.11 -25.75 -22.74
CA GLU A 292 1.42 -26.92 -23.61
C GLU A 292 0.38 -27.06 -24.70
N ALA A 293 -0.92 -26.95 -24.38
CA ALA A 293 -2.00 -26.97 -25.38
C ALA A 293 -1.83 -25.85 -26.41
N ALA A 294 -1.47 -24.65 -26.01
CA ALA A 294 -1.21 -23.54 -26.92
C ALA A 294 -0.01 -23.84 -27.86
N GLN A 295 1.04 -24.46 -27.34
CA GLN A 295 2.22 -24.86 -28.13
C GLN A 295 1.87 -25.96 -29.14
N VAL A 296 1.07 -26.97 -28.76
CA VAL A 296 0.61 -28.04 -29.65
C VAL A 296 -0.21 -27.46 -30.82
N MET A 297 -0.99 -26.38 -30.54
CA MET A 297 -1.70 -25.64 -31.60
C MET A 297 -0.82 -24.69 -32.42
N GLY A 298 0.51 -24.75 -32.28
CA GLY A 298 1.47 -23.94 -33.04
C GLY A 298 1.65 -22.51 -32.56
N ALA A 299 1.15 -22.15 -31.36
CA ALA A 299 1.29 -20.81 -30.83
C ALA A 299 2.73 -20.51 -30.38
N LYS A 300 3.31 -19.41 -30.88
CA LYS A 300 4.64 -18.93 -30.44
C LYS A 300 4.60 -18.46 -28.98
N PRO A 301 5.73 -18.52 -28.25
CA PRO A 301 5.77 -18.16 -26.81
C PRO A 301 5.23 -16.76 -26.49
N LEU A 302 5.54 -15.75 -27.32
CA LEU A 302 5.06 -14.38 -27.13
C LEU A 302 3.54 -14.27 -27.36
N TYR A 303 3.00 -15.02 -28.34
CA TYR A 303 1.56 -15.09 -28.59
C TYR A 303 0.84 -15.74 -27.41
N THR A 304 1.34 -16.87 -26.92
CA THR A 304 0.82 -17.57 -25.73
C THR A 304 0.85 -16.64 -24.50
N MET A 305 1.96 -15.93 -24.29
CA MET A 305 2.05 -14.96 -23.18
C MET A 305 0.98 -13.89 -23.29
N ARG A 306 0.82 -13.26 -24.46
CA ARG A 306 -0.09 -12.11 -24.66
C ARG A 306 -1.57 -12.50 -24.70
N LYS A 307 -1.91 -13.66 -25.31
CA LYS A 307 -3.29 -14.05 -25.59
C LYS A 307 -3.87 -15.07 -24.62
N VAL A 308 -3.03 -15.83 -23.93
CA VAL A 308 -3.48 -16.85 -22.97
C VAL A 308 -3.11 -16.46 -21.55
N ILE A 309 -1.83 -16.30 -21.25
CA ILE A 309 -1.35 -16.16 -19.89
C ILE A 309 -1.70 -14.79 -19.29
N LEU A 310 -1.33 -13.72 -20.01
CA LEU A 310 -1.52 -12.35 -19.51
C LEU A 310 -2.99 -12.02 -19.17
N PRO A 311 -3.99 -12.37 -20.00
CA PRO A 311 -5.40 -12.16 -19.65
C PRO A 311 -5.84 -12.88 -18.38
N ILE A 312 -5.29 -14.06 -18.09
CA ILE A 312 -5.64 -14.86 -16.90
C ILE A 312 -5.06 -14.22 -15.63
N ILE A 313 -3.82 -13.74 -15.67
CA ILE A 313 -3.18 -13.08 -14.51
C ILE A 313 -3.54 -11.59 -14.40
N MET A 314 -4.18 -11.00 -15.41
CA MET A 314 -4.52 -9.58 -15.46
C MET A 314 -5.27 -9.07 -14.22
N PRO A 315 -6.22 -9.80 -13.61
CA PRO A 315 -6.87 -9.37 -12.38
C PRO A 315 -5.87 -9.16 -11.22
N ILE A 316 -4.85 -10.02 -11.12
CA ILE A 316 -3.80 -9.88 -10.11
C ILE A 316 -2.91 -8.68 -10.42
N VAL A 317 -2.52 -8.53 -11.69
CA VAL A 317 -1.69 -7.39 -12.15
C VAL A 317 -2.41 -6.06 -11.88
N LEU A 318 -3.70 -5.95 -12.22
CA LEU A 318 -4.49 -4.76 -11.95
C LEU A 318 -4.61 -4.47 -10.45
N SER A 319 -4.83 -5.50 -9.65
CA SER A 319 -4.86 -5.34 -8.18
C SER A 319 -3.53 -4.81 -7.64
N VAL A 320 -2.40 -5.31 -8.15
CA VAL A 320 -1.06 -4.86 -7.76
C VAL A 320 -0.83 -3.40 -8.19
N ILE A 321 -1.22 -3.02 -9.41
CA ILE A 321 -1.11 -1.63 -9.88
C ILE A 321 -1.90 -0.69 -8.96
N VAL A 322 -3.15 -1.02 -8.64
CA VAL A 322 -4.00 -0.17 -7.79
C VAL A 322 -3.48 -0.08 -6.35
N LEU A 323 -3.01 -1.20 -5.78
CA LEU A 323 -2.43 -1.20 -4.43
C LEU A 323 -1.14 -0.37 -4.38
N ASN A 324 -0.27 -0.48 -5.39
CA ASN A 324 0.93 0.34 -5.49
C ASN A 324 0.60 1.82 -5.69
N PHE A 325 -0.31 2.14 -6.60
CA PHE A 325 -0.78 3.50 -6.82
C PHE A 325 -1.29 4.12 -5.51
N ASN A 326 -2.18 3.43 -4.82
CA ASN A 326 -2.77 3.90 -3.58
C ASN A 326 -1.73 4.09 -2.46
N GLY A 327 -0.80 3.13 -2.32
CA GLY A 327 0.26 3.19 -1.32
C GLY A 327 1.36 4.22 -1.62
N LEU A 328 1.47 4.72 -2.86
CA LEU A 328 2.42 5.76 -3.25
C LEU A 328 1.80 7.16 -3.26
N LEU A 329 0.46 7.25 -3.36
CA LEU A 329 -0.25 8.52 -3.53
C LEU A 329 0.00 9.51 -2.38
N SER A 330 0.16 9.00 -1.16
CA SER A 330 0.45 9.77 0.05
C SER A 330 1.79 9.39 0.70
N GLU A 331 2.69 8.76 -0.06
CA GLU A 331 3.97 8.32 0.46
C GLU A 331 4.80 9.55 0.89
N TYR A 332 5.24 9.53 2.15
CA TYR A 332 6.00 10.61 2.77
C TYR A 332 7.42 10.20 3.15
N ASP A 333 7.57 9.01 3.74
CA ASP A 333 8.78 8.59 4.45
C ASP A 333 10.03 8.55 3.56
N LEU A 334 9.85 8.18 2.29
CA LEU A 334 10.89 8.19 1.27
C LEU A 334 10.93 9.54 0.54
N SER A 335 9.75 10.11 0.25
CA SER A 335 9.62 11.36 -0.51
C SER A 335 10.32 12.52 0.16
N VAL A 336 10.34 12.58 1.48
CA VAL A 336 10.91 13.71 2.24
C VAL A 336 12.43 13.88 2.06
N PHE A 337 13.12 12.83 1.62
CA PHE A 337 14.56 12.88 1.30
C PHE A 337 14.83 13.23 -0.18
N LEU A 338 13.90 12.89 -1.07
CA LEU A 338 14.16 12.81 -2.51
C LEU A 338 13.27 13.70 -3.38
N TYR A 339 12.30 14.40 -2.80
CA TYR A 339 11.40 15.25 -3.59
C TYR A 339 12.10 16.45 -4.20
N HIS A 340 11.65 16.84 -5.39
CA HIS A 340 12.08 18.08 -6.01
C HIS A 340 11.22 19.25 -5.51
N PRO A 341 11.81 20.39 -5.11
CA PRO A 341 11.07 21.54 -4.55
C PRO A 341 9.91 22.05 -5.43
N SER A 342 10.09 22.03 -6.76
CA SER A 342 9.04 22.46 -7.70
C SER A 342 7.98 21.37 -7.98
N TYR A 343 8.20 20.11 -7.57
CA TYR A 343 7.33 18.97 -7.80
C TYR A 343 7.06 18.22 -6.49
N GLN A 344 6.47 18.93 -5.54
CA GLN A 344 6.18 18.39 -4.22
C GLN A 344 5.01 17.39 -4.27
N PRO A 345 5.21 16.12 -3.87
CA PRO A 345 4.12 15.18 -3.72
C PRO A 345 3.16 15.59 -2.60
N LEU A 346 1.94 15.07 -2.65
CA LEU A 346 0.87 15.44 -1.72
C LEU A 346 1.22 15.13 -0.26
N GLY A 347 1.90 14.01 0.02
CA GLY A 347 2.36 13.67 1.37
C GLY A 347 3.27 14.73 1.98
N ILE A 348 4.16 15.34 1.18
CA ILE A 348 5.03 16.44 1.61
C ILE A 348 4.21 17.69 1.92
N VAL A 349 3.28 18.05 1.04
CA VAL A 349 2.46 19.27 1.21
C VAL A 349 1.54 19.14 2.42
N ILE A 350 0.92 17.98 2.65
CA ILE A 350 0.11 17.72 3.84
C ILE A 350 0.97 17.88 5.10
N LYS A 351 2.17 17.28 5.14
CA LYS A 351 3.05 17.40 6.33
C LYS A 351 3.47 18.85 6.57
N LEU A 352 3.86 19.59 5.55
CA LEU A 352 4.22 21.01 5.69
C LEU A 352 3.04 21.84 6.17
N ALA A 353 1.84 21.52 5.72
CA ALA A 353 0.62 22.22 6.13
C ALA A 353 0.15 21.87 7.56
N THR A 354 0.59 20.74 8.10
CA THR A 354 0.31 20.34 9.51
C THR A 354 1.39 20.78 10.49
N ASP A 355 2.42 21.49 10.04
CA ASP A 355 3.47 21.99 10.93
C ASP A 355 2.93 23.09 11.86
N GLU A 356 3.41 23.17 13.09
CA GLU A 356 3.00 24.20 14.06
C GLU A 356 3.27 25.63 13.57
N THR A 357 4.30 25.80 12.74
CA THR A 357 4.68 27.08 12.12
C THR A 357 3.86 27.40 10.87
N ALA A 358 3.02 26.48 10.39
CA ALA A 358 2.21 26.67 9.21
C ALA A 358 1.11 27.73 9.44
N THR A 359 0.78 28.48 8.39
CA THR A 359 -0.32 29.44 8.48
C THR A 359 -1.65 28.72 8.73
N ILE A 360 -2.58 29.40 9.38
CA ILE A 360 -3.92 28.86 9.66
C ILE A 360 -4.61 28.39 8.37
N ASP A 361 -4.45 29.13 7.29
CA ASP A 361 -4.98 28.74 5.96
C ASP A 361 -4.34 27.46 5.42
N ALA A 362 -3.04 27.24 5.64
CA ALA A 362 -2.35 26.00 5.25
C ALA A 362 -2.85 24.82 6.06
N GLN A 363 -3.04 24.97 7.37
CA GLN A 363 -3.59 23.93 8.25
C GLN A 363 -5.02 23.55 7.83
N ALA A 364 -5.86 24.53 7.46
CA ALA A 364 -7.19 24.25 6.93
C ALA A 364 -7.13 23.49 5.59
N MET A 365 -6.19 23.85 4.73
CA MET A 365 -5.99 23.15 3.46
C MET A 365 -5.51 21.70 3.65
N ALA A 366 -4.79 21.36 4.73
CA ALA A 366 -4.36 19.99 5.02
C ALA A 366 -5.54 19.01 5.14
N PHE A 367 -6.62 19.45 5.80
CA PHE A 367 -7.85 18.64 5.91
C PHE A 367 -8.50 18.42 4.54
N VAL A 368 -8.59 19.46 3.72
CA VAL A 368 -9.12 19.36 2.35
C VAL A 368 -8.25 18.44 1.50
N TYR A 369 -6.92 18.58 1.56
CA TYR A 369 -5.99 17.67 0.88
C TYR A 369 -6.23 16.23 1.28
N THR A 370 -6.40 15.96 2.56
CA THR A 370 -6.61 14.61 3.07
C THR A 370 -7.95 14.03 2.62
N VAL A 371 -9.05 14.81 2.64
CA VAL A 371 -10.37 14.32 2.20
C VAL A 371 -10.37 14.01 0.70
N VAL A 372 -9.83 14.89 -0.13
CA VAL A 372 -9.76 14.63 -1.58
C VAL A 372 -8.86 13.44 -1.88
N LEU A 373 -7.74 13.28 -1.14
CA LEU A 373 -6.90 12.09 -1.20
C LEU A 373 -7.69 10.82 -0.87
N MET A 374 -8.48 10.82 0.21
CA MET A 374 -9.34 9.70 0.59
C MET A 374 -10.34 9.34 -0.52
N ILE A 375 -10.93 10.33 -1.18
CA ILE A 375 -11.84 10.13 -2.31
C ILE A 375 -11.11 9.49 -3.48
N ILE A 376 -9.95 10.01 -3.87
CA ILE A 376 -9.13 9.47 -4.97
C ILE A 376 -8.73 8.03 -4.67
N SER A 377 -8.27 7.76 -3.44
CA SER A 377 -7.88 6.42 -2.97
C SER A 377 -9.06 5.44 -3.01
N THR A 378 -10.23 5.87 -2.56
CA THR A 378 -11.45 5.06 -2.57
C THR A 378 -11.88 4.73 -4.00
N ILE A 379 -11.86 5.71 -4.89
CA ILE A 379 -12.18 5.51 -6.31
C ILE A 379 -11.18 4.54 -6.95
N ALA A 380 -9.89 4.73 -6.70
CA ALA A 380 -8.84 3.85 -7.24
C ALA A 380 -9.02 2.39 -6.78
N LEU A 381 -9.27 2.17 -5.49
CA LEU A 381 -9.53 0.84 -4.93
C LEU A 381 -10.81 0.21 -5.48
N TRP A 382 -11.87 1.01 -5.69
CA TRP A 382 -13.11 0.54 -6.28
C TRP A 382 -12.93 0.15 -7.75
N LEU A 383 -12.18 0.94 -8.52
CA LEU A 383 -11.85 0.63 -9.92
C LEU A 383 -10.96 -0.62 -10.03
N GLY A 384 -10.04 -0.82 -9.09
CA GLY A 384 -9.13 -1.96 -9.08
C GLY A 384 -9.76 -3.29 -8.72
N ARG A 385 -10.96 -3.30 -8.15
CA ARG A 385 -11.72 -4.54 -7.97
C ARG A 385 -12.16 -5.05 -9.35
N TYR A 386 -11.94 -6.35 -9.61
CA TYR A 386 -12.35 -7.02 -10.86
C TYR A 386 -13.80 -6.72 -11.24
N ASP A 387 -14.69 -6.66 -10.24
CA ASP A 387 -16.10 -6.28 -10.41
C ASP A 387 -16.32 -4.80 -10.81
N GLY A 388 -15.43 -3.90 -10.42
CA GLY A 388 -15.52 -2.48 -10.75
C GLY A 388 -15.35 -2.22 -12.25
N LEU A 389 -14.30 -2.79 -12.85
CA LEU A 389 -14.04 -2.68 -14.29
C LEU A 389 -15.10 -3.41 -15.12
N GLY A 390 -15.58 -4.57 -14.67
CA GLY A 390 -16.67 -5.30 -15.31
C GLY A 390 -17.98 -4.52 -15.29
N LYS A 391 -18.32 -3.88 -14.16
CA LYS A 391 -19.52 -3.03 -14.02
C LYS A 391 -19.44 -1.78 -14.88
N ILE A 392 -18.28 -1.12 -14.95
CA ILE A 392 -18.08 0.04 -15.84
C ILE A 392 -18.26 -0.37 -17.29
N LYS A 393 -17.62 -1.47 -17.73
CA LYS A 393 -17.76 -1.97 -19.10
C LYS A 393 -19.22 -2.31 -19.42
N SER A 394 -19.94 -2.93 -18.51
CA SER A 394 -21.37 -3.23 -18.67
C SER A 394 -22.23 -1.97 -18.72
N PHE A 395 -21.92 -0.96 -17.92
CA PHE A 395 -22.63 0.33 -17.92
C PHE A 395 -22.46 1.06 -19.26
N PHE A 396 -21.24 1.19 -19.75
CA PHE A 396 -20.98 1.79 -21.08
C PHE A 396 -21.57 1.00 -22.23
N THR A 397 -21.57 -0.34 -22.15
CA THR A 397 -22.20 -1.20 -23.16
C THR A 397 -23.73 -1.06 -23.14
N LYS A 398 -24.35 -0.96 -21.95
CA LYS A 398 -25.78 -0.68 -21.79
C LYS A 398 -26.15 0.69 -22.35
N LYS A 399 -25.35 1.73 -22.05
CA LYS A 399 -25.57 3.09 -22.55
C LYS A 399 -25.45 3.17 -24.07
N LYS A 400 -24.47 2.45 -24.66
CA LYS A 400 -24.32 2.35 -26.13
C LYS A 400 -25.49 1.62 -26.79
N LYS A 401 -26.00 0.53 -26.18
CA LYS A 401 -27.21 -0.18 -26.66
C LYS A 401 -28.47 0.70 -26.55
N LEU A 402 -28.57 1.51 -25.49
CA LEU A 402 -29.71 2.43 -25.30
C LEU A 402 -29.69 3.55 -26.33
N SER A 403 -28.51 4.15 -26.57
CA SER A 403 -28.32 5.20 -27.59
C SER A 403 -28.61 4.66 -29.02
N THR A 404 -28.19 3.45 -29.33
CA THR A 404 -28.47 2.81 -30.62
C THR A 404 -29.96 2.47 -30.80
N LYS A 405 -30.64 2.10 -29.69
CA LYS A 405 -32.11 1.91 -29.72
C LYS A 405 -32.86 3.22 -29.90
N LEU A 406 -32.44 4.29 -29.24
CA LEU A 406 -33.02 5.63 -29.41
C LEU A 406 -32.81 6.16 -30.83
N LEU A 407 -31.60 6.03 -31.38
CA LEU A 407 -31.34 6.42 -32.78
C LEU A 407 -32.17 5.63 -33.80
N ARG A 408 -32.43 4.34 -33.56
CA ARG A 408 -33.32 3.53 -34.42
C ARG A 408 -34.83 3.87 -34.24
N PHE A 409 -35.19 4.41 -33.08
CA PHE A 409 -36.56 4.86 -32.84
C PHE A 409 -36.89 6.20 -33.53
N PHE A 410 -35.91 7.11 -33.61
CA PHE A 410 -36.03 8.39 -34.28
C PHE A 410 -35.75 8.32 -35.79
N ALA A 411 -35.25 7.19 -36.30
CA ALA A 411 -35.03 6.95 -37.73
C ALA A 411 -36.17 6.19 -38.41
N LYS A 412 -37.25 5.85 -37.71
CA LYS A 412 -38.53 5.40 -38.20
C LYS A 412 -39.58 6.51 -38.09
#